data_df6a0ec4a97be86bab118b8095883e30
#
_entry.id   df6a0ec4a97be86bab118b8095883e30
#
_cell.length_a   1.000
_cell.length_b   1.000
_cell.length_c   1.000
_cell.angle_alpha   90.00
_cell.angle_beta   90.00
_cell.angle_gamma   90.00
#
_symmetry.space_group_name_H-M   'P 1'
#
loop_
_entity.id
_entity.type
_entity.pdbx_description
1 polymer ?
#
loop_
_entity_poly.entity_id
_entity_poly.type
_entity_poly.pdbx_seq_one_letter_code
_entity_poly.pdbx_strand_id
1 'polypeptide(L)'
;GGLPQLQDSVLVIGFPLGGDKLSITKGVVSRIEIIPYAQSGKRLLGVQIDAAINPGNSGGPVVQDGKLVGVAMQAIANSQNIGFMIPTNVIAHFLKDVADGSYNGFPFLGIEYDNTENPALQQFYKIPQKNEGVVISRALPFSPADQVLKEGDVLMEIDGVKIEADATIQFRSNERLDFSYLV
;
A
#
# COMPACT_ATOMS: atom_id res chain seq x y z
N GLY A 1 9.97 13.21 -7.04
CA GLY A 1 10.86 12.07 -6.78
C GLY A 1 10.17 10.75 -7.07
N GLY A 2 10.95 9.69 -7.11
CA GLY A 2 10.41 8.33 -7.18
C GLY A 2 10.02 7.80 -5.79
N LEU A 3 9.54 6.55 -5.75
CA LEU A 3 9.30 5.84 -4.50
C LEU A 3 10.66 5.57 -3.80
N PRO A 4 10.86 6.02 -2.55
CA PRO A 4 12.12 5.83 -1.83
C PRO A 4 12.39 4.36 -1.53
N GLN A 5 13.60 4.04 -1.10
CA GLN A 5 13.99 2.71 -0.62
C GLN A 5 13.92 2.64 0.91
N LEU A 6 13.92 1.42 1.45
CA LEU A 6 14.08 1.22 2.89
C LEU A 6 15.39 1.86 3.36
N GLN A 7 15.36 2.47 4.56
CA GLN A 7 16.47 3.20 5.19
C GLN A 7 16.85 4.53 4.54
N ASP A 8 16.20 4.95 3.45
CA ASP A 8 16.41 6.28 2.89
C ASP A 8 16.01 7.35 3.89
N SER A 9 16.85 8.39 4.03
CA SER A 9 16.54 9.55 4.86
C SER A 9 15.52 10.46 4.19
N VAL A 10 14.52 10.90 4.96
CA VAL A 10 13.48 11.82 4.51
C VAL A 10 13.28 12.98 5.50
N LEU A 11 12.82 14.11 4.98
CA LEU A 11 12.43 15.29 5.75
C LEU A 11 10.93 15.48 5.63
N VAL A 12 10.24 15.66 6.74
CA VAL A 12 8.82 16.07 6.79
C VAL A 12 8.77 17.54 7.15
N ILE A 13 8.07 18.32 6.35
CA ILE A 13 7.96 19.77 6.48
C ILE A 13 6.51 20.14 6.78
N GLY A 14 6.27 20.93 7.81
CA GLY A 14 4.90 21.32 8.18
C GLY A 14 4.84 22.35 9.28
N PHE A 15 3.61 22.63 9.74
CA PHE A 15 3.31 23.55 10.81
C PHE A 15 2.55 22.80 11.92
N PRO A 16 3.27 22.11 12.84
CA PRO A 16 2.61 21.36 13.91
C PRO A 16 1.81 22.27 14.83
N LEU A 17 0.74 21.73 15.41
CA LEU A 17 -0.08 22.45 16.38
C LEU A 17 0.78 22.88 17.57
N GLY A 18 0.59 24.14 17.99
CA GLY A 18 1.34 24.76 19.08
C GLY A 18 2.53 25.62 18.62
N GLY A 19 2.74 25.73 17.30
CA GLY A 19 3.75 26.62 16.71
C GLY A 19 3.24 27.32 15.45
N ASP A 20 3.61 28.56 15.28
CA ASP A 20 3.36 29.40 14.09
C ASP A 20 4.56 29.44 13.14
N LYS A 21 5.60 28.65 13.44
CA LYS A 21 6.82 28.54 12.65
C LYS A 21 6.90 27.21 11.91
N LEU A 22 7.56 27.23 10.76
CA LEU A 22 7.88 26.05 9.98
C LEU A 22 8.69 25.06 10.83
N SER A 23 8.27 23.81 10.85
CA SER A 23 8.98 22.70 11.49
C SER A 23 9.47 21.73 10.42
N ILE A 24 10.69 21.25 10.60
CA ILE A 24 11.28 20.22 9.75
C ILE A 24 11.70 19.06 10.66
N THR A 25 11.12 17.90 10.47
CA THR A 25 11.53 16.68 11.17
C THR A 25 12.24 15.75 10.18
N LYS A 26 13.23 15.00 10.67
CA LYS A 26 14.00 14.05 9.88
C LYS A 26 13.74 12.64 10.39
N GLY A 27 13.66 11.70 9.47
CA GLY A 27 13.56 10.29 9.75
C GLY A 27 14.03 9.45 8.57
N VAL A 28 13.75 8.14 8.65
CA VAL A 28 14.05 7.17 7.60
C VAL A 28 12.81 6.41 7.16
N VAL A 29 12.83 5.89 5.95
CA VAL A 29 11.81 4.95 5.46
C VAL A 29 11.98 3.63 6.19
N SER A 30 10.97 3.23 6.96
CA SER A 30 10.99 2.04 7.80
C SER A 30 10.32 0.85 7.14
N ARG A 31 9.26 1.09 6.33
CA ARG A 31 8.48 0.03 5.67
C ARG A 31 7.69 0.59 4.49
N ILE A 32 7.50 -0.26 3.48
CA ILE A 32 6.63 0.03 2.32
C ILE A 32 5.61 -1.10 2.27
N GLU A 33 4.32 -0.77 2.32
CA GLU A 33 3.25 -1.77 2.40
C GLU A 33 1.90 -1.23 1.91
N ILE A 34 0.95 -2.13 1.66
CA ILE A 34 -0.45 -1.76 1.39
C ILE A 34 -1.16 -1.55 2.72
N ILE A 35 -1.61 -0.34 2.96
CA ILE A 35 -2.27 0.07 4.22
C ILE A 35 -3.68 0.61 3.98
N PRO A 36 -4.58 0.49 4.95
CA PRO A 36 -5.85 1.20 4.89
C PRO A 36 -5.64 2.71 5.12
N TYR A 37 -6.11 3.52 4.19
CA TYR A 37 -6.12 4.97 4.35
C TYR A 37 -7.31 5.38 5.20
N ALA A 38 -7.06 6.05 6.32
CA ALA A 38 -8.08 6.37 7.33
C ALA A 38 -9.27 7.18 6.77
N GLN A 39 -9.03 8.06 5.80
CA GLN A 39 -10.05 8.94 5.24
C GLN A 39 -10.94 8.25 4.20
N SER A 40 -10.42 7.29 3.45
CA SER A 40 -11.14 6.65 2.34
C SER A 40 -11.52 5.20 2.61
N GLY A 41 -10.90 4.55 3.60
CA GLY A 41 -11.02 3.11 3.83
C GLY A 41 -10.38 2.24 2.74
N LYS A 42 -9.85 2.85 1.67
CA LYS A 42 -9.18 2.11 0.59
C LYS A 42 -7.81 1.63 1.04
N ARG A 43 -7.43 0.44 0.60
CA ARG A 43 -6.09 -0.11 0.83
C ARG A 43 -5.19 0.30 -0.33
N LEU A 44 -4.21 1.15 -0.06
CA LEU A 44 -3.28 1.69 -1.06
C LEU A 44 -1.86 1.62 -0.53
N LEU A 45 -0.90 1.82 -1.44
CA LEU A 45 0.51 1.87 -1.06
C LEU A 45 0.76 3.01 -0.07
N GLY A 46 1.32 2.68 1.07
CA GLY A 46 1.80 3.61 2.08
C GLY A 46 3.27 3.38 2.37
N VAL A 47 3.94 4.43 2.79
CA VAL A 47 5.33 4.36 3.22
C VAL A 47 5.40 4.78 4.66
N GLN A 48 5.82 3.87 5.53
CA GLN A 48 6.07 4.15 6.94
C GLN A 48 7.40 4.85 7.10
N ILE A 49 7.40 5.91 7.89
CA ILE A 49 8.60 6.67 8.27
C ILE A 49 8.64 6.86 9.78
N ASP A 50 9.83 6.96 10.34
CA ASP A 50 10.02 7.22 11.77
C ASP A 50 10.20 8.71 12.08
N ALA A 51 10.12 9.59 11.07
CA ALA A 51 10.04 11.03 11.29
C ALA A 51 8.79 11.38 12.11
N ALA A 52 8.91 12.27 13.07
CA ALA A 52 7.79 12.71 13.88
C ALA A 52 6.71 13.39 13.01
N ILE A 53 5.54 12.75 12.93
CA ILE A 53 4.33 13.31 12.33
C ILE A 53 3.35 13.64 13.45
N ASN A 54 3.18 14.91 13.70
CA ASN A 54 2.23 15.46 14.68
C ASN A 54 1.04 16.11 13.96
N PRO A 55 -0.09 16.33 14.65
CA PRO A 55 -1.17 17.14 14.11
C PRO A 55 -0.64 18.50 13.60
N GLY A 56 -0.97 18.85 12.34
CA GLY A 56 -0.45 20.02 11.63
C GLY A 56 0.67 19.71 10.61
N ASN A 57 1.33 18.56 10.71
CA ASN A 57 2.26 18.09 9.65
C ASN A 57 1.52 17.29 8.56
N SER A 58 0.33 16.74 8.86
CA SER A 58 -0.47 16.03 7.86
C SER A 58 -0.80 16.94 6.67
N GLY A 59 -0.64 16.45 5.45
CA GLY A 59 -0.72 17.24 4.21
C GLY A 59 0.59 17.93 3.83
N GLY A 60 1.58 17.98 4.73
CA GLY A 60 2.89 18.54 4.47
C GLY A 60 3.76 17.65 3.57
N PRO A 61 4.69 18.26 2.79
CA PRO A 61 5.56 17.52 1.91
C PRO A 61 6.57 16.66 2.68
N VAL A 62 6.82 15.47 2.13
CA VAL A 62 7.96 14.61 2.51
C VAL A 62 8.98 14.67 1.39
N VAL A 63 10.22 15.03 1.74
CA VAL A 63 11.27 15.36 0.78
C VAL A 63 12.50 14.49 1.00
N GLN A 64 13.09 14.01 -0.09
CA GLN A 64 14.37 13.32 -0.15
C GLN A 64 15.24 13.99 -1.24
N ASP A 65 16.46 14.38 -0.90
CA ASP A 65 17.42 14.99 -1.83
C ASP A 65 16.82 16.17 -2.63
N GLY A 66 16.06 17.03 -1.95
CA GLY A 66 15.40 18.18 -2.54
C GLY A 66 14.20 17.86 -3.45
N LYS A 67 13.74 16.60 -3.52
CA LYS A 67 12.60 16.17 -4.34
C LYS A 67 11.45 15.70 -3.45
N LEU A 68 10.21 16.04 -3.83
CA LEU A 68 9.02 15.51 -3.21
C LEU A 68 8.94 13.98 -3.44
N VAL A 69 8.85 13.20 -2.38
CA VAL A 69 8.67 11.74 -2.43
C VAL A 69 7.33 11.28 -1.89
N GLY A 70 6.62 12.15 -1.19
CA GLY A 70 5.29 11.88 -0.69
C GLY A 70 4.69 13.05 0.09
N VAL A 71 3.53 12.82 0.66
CA VAL A 71 2.79 13.74 1.54
C VAL A 71 2.54 13.04 2.87
N ALA A 72 2.85 13.70 3.97
CA ALA A 72 2.60 13.19 5.31
C ALA A 72 1.09 13.00 5.51
N MET A 73 0.67 11.79 5.93
CA MET A 73 -0.74 11.47 5.99
C MET A 73 -1.23 11.32 7.43
N GLN A 74 -0.70 10.36 8.14
CA GLN A 74 -1.20 9.98 9.46
C GLN A 74 -0.10 9.36 10.33
N ALA A 75 -0.31 9.44 11.64
CA ALA A 75 0.41 8.64 12.62
C ALA A 75 -0.56 7.65 13.27
N ILE A 76 -0.07 6.49 13.70
CA ILE A 76 -0.88 5.57 14.48
C ILE A 76 -1.07 6.15 15.88
N ALA A 77 -2.34 6.36 16.28
CA ALA A 77 -2.66 6.85 17.61
C ALA A 77 -2.03 5.95 18.68
N ASN A 78 -1.43 6.58 19.70
CA ASN A 78 -0.73 5.91 20.79
C ASN A 78 0.55 5.13 20.42
N SER A 79 1.08 5.32 19.21
CA SER A 79 2.37 4.78 18.79
C SER A 79 3.39 5.91 18.70
N GLN A 80 4.61 5.64 19.14
CA GLN A 80 5.72 6.58 18.98
C GLN A 80 6.46 6.28 17.66
N ASN A 81 6.82 7.31 16.93
CA ASN A 81 7.65 7.22 15.70
C ASN A 81 7.08 6.29 14.61
N ILE A 82 5.75 6.20 14.50
CA ILE A 82 5.08 5.51 13.39
C ILE A 82 4.22 6.52 12.66
N GLY A 83 4.79 7.08 11.62
CA GLY A 83 4.12 7.96 10.68
C GLY A 83 4.01 7.30 9.30
N PHE A 84 3.03 7.72 8.52
CA PHE A 84 2.88 7.27 7.14
C PHE A 84 2.87 8.46 6.19
N MET A 85 3.40 8.25 5.00
CA MET A 85 3.22 9.16 3.88
C MET A 85 2.54 8.46 2.71
N ILE A 86 1.76 9.24 1.96
CA ILE A 86 1.23 8.88 0.65
C ILE A 86 2.37 9.08 -0.35
N PRO A 87 2.85 8.04 -1.04
CA PRO A 87 3.95 8.20 -1.99
C PRO A 87 3.50 8.86 -3.29
N THR A 88 4.46 9.44 -4.01
CA THR A 88 4.21 10.23 -5.21
C THR A 88 3.53 9.47 -6.35
N ASN A 89 3.69 8.16 -6.46
CA ASN A 89 3.00 7.35 -7.46
C ASN A 89 1.48 7.29 -7.22
N VAL A 90 1.04 7.15 -5.96
CA VAL A 90 -0.38 7.21 -5.58
C VAL A 90 -0.95 8.61 -5.84
N ILE A 91 -0.20 9.66 -5.49
CA ILE A 91 -0.59 11.05 -5.76
C ILE A 91 -0.71 11.30 -7.26
N ALA A 92 0.25 10.82 -8.06
CA ALA A 92 0.26 10.99 -9.50
C ALA A 92 -0.94 10.27 -10.16
N HIS A 93 -1.30 9.07 -9.69
CA HIS A 93 -2.50 8.37 -10.15
C HIS A 93 -3.76 9.22 -9.88
N PHE A 94 -3.92 9.69 -8.65
CA PHE A 94 -5.07 10.54 -8.29
C PHE A 94 -5.16 11.81 -9.16
N LEU A 95 -4.04 12.53 -9.31
CA LEU A 95 -4.02 13.75 -10.12
C LEU A 95 -4.33 13.48 -11.60
N LYS A 96 -3.89 12.35 -12.13
CA LYS A 96 -4.21 11.92 -13.50
C LYS A 96 -5.69 11.57 -13.63
N ASP A 97 -6.24 10.87 -12.64
CA ASP A 97 -7.64 10.45 -12.62
C ASP A 97 -8.60 11.66 -12.65
N VAL A 98 -8.33 12.68 -11.84
CA VAL A 98 -9.20 13.88 -11.74
C VAL A 98 -8.93 14.92 -12.82
N ALA A 99 -7.98 14.73 -13.71
CA ALA A 99 -7.56 15.73 -14.69
C ALA A 99 -8.65 16.06 -15.74
N ASP A 100 -9.57 15.14 -16.00
CA ASP A 100 -10.72 15.32 -16.90
C ASP A 100 -11.98 15.87 -16.18
N GLY A 101 -11.90 16.14 -14.88
CA GLY A 101 -13.01 16.62 -14.05
C GLY A 101 -13.87 15.50 -13.44
N SER A 102 -13.51 14.24 -13.65
CA SER A 102 -14.18 13.07 -13.09
C SER A 102 -13.28 12.40 -12.05
N TYR A 103 -13.86 11.61 -11.15
CA TYR A 103 -13.12 10.76 -10.23
C TYR A 103 -13.56 9.31 -10.37
N ASN A 104 -12.74 8.49 -11.02
CA ASN A 104 -12.99 7.05 -11.19
C ASN A 104 -12.42 6.26 -9.98
N GLY A 105 -11.37 6.78 -9.36
CA GLY A 105 -10.75 6.22 -8.17
C GLY A 105 -9.67 5.19 -8.47
N PHE A 106 -9.40 4.36 -7.47
CA PHE A 106 -8.42 3.28 -7.58
C PHE A 106 -9.13 1.98 -7.92
N PRO A 107 -8.64 1.21 -8.89
CA PRO A 107 -9.18 -0.11 -9.21
C PRO A 107 -9.12 -1.06 -8.02
N PHE A 108 -9.91 -2.11 -8.04
CA PHE A 108 -9.85 -3.21 -7.10
C PHE A 108 -10.44 -4.49 -7.72
N LEU A 109 -9.93 -5.64 -7.34
CA LEU A 109 -10.40 -6.91 -7.90
C LEU A 109 -11.81 -7.28 -7.43
N GLY A 110 -12.18 -6.89 -6.23
CA GLY A 110 -13.46 -7.27 -5.63
C GLY A 110 -13.49 -8.71 -5.15
N ILE A 111 -12.42 -9.17 -4.54
CA ILE A 111 -12.30 -10.50 -3.96
C ILE A 111 -11.94 -10.42 -2.48
N GLU A 112 -12.37 -11.45 -1.75
CA GLU A 112 -11.80 -11.86 -0.47
C GLU A 112 -11.01 -13.14 -0.71
N TYR A 113 -9.91 -13.33 0.01
CA TYR A 113 -9.02 -14.47 -0.19
C TYR A 113 -8.39 -14.94 1.12
N ASP A 114 -7.98 -16.18 1.13
CA ASP A 114 -7.23 -16.79 2.21
C ASP A 114 -5.82 -17.18 1.75
N ASN A 115 -4.86 -17.02 2.64
CA ASN A 115 -3.49 -17.45 2.45
C ASN A 115 -3.39 -18.97 2.40
N THR A 116 -2.48 -19.48 1.60
CA THR A 116 -2.29 -20.94 1.41
C THR A 116 -1.00 -21.47 2.01
N GLU A 117 -0.41 -20.76 2.98
CA GLU A 117 0.82 -21.20 3.64
C GLU A 117 0.69 -22.57 4.34
N ASN A 118 -0.55 -22.93 4.73
CA ASN A 118 -0.83 -24.23 5.33
C ASN A 118 -0.75 -25.35 4.28
N PRO A 119 0.17 -26.34 4.43
CA PRO A 119 0.31 -27.44 3.47
C PRO A 119 -0.97 -28.28 3.26
N ALA A 120 -1.85 -28.37 4.27
CA ALA A 120 -3.11 -29.07 4.14
C ALA A 120 -4.07 -28.35 3.19
N LEU A 121 -4.08 -27.01 3.20
CA LEU A 121 -4.84 -26.22 2.23
C LEU A 121 -4.29 -26.40 0.82
N GLN A 122 -2.96 -26.36 0.66
CA GLN A 122 -2.31 -26.59 -0.64
C GLN A 122 -2.68 -27.96 -1.21
N GLN A 123 -2.69 -28.99 -0.38
CA GLN A 123 -3.10 -30.33 -0.78
C GLN A 123 -4.60 -30.40 -1.11
N PHE A 124 -5.45 -29.78 -0.31
CA PHE A 124 -6.91 -29.78 -0.51
C PHE A 124 -7.29 -29.11 -1.83
N TYR A 125 -6.74 -27.95 -2.11
CA TYR A 125 -6.98 -27.21 -3.35
C TYR A 125 -6.12 -27.68 -4.53
N LYS A 126 -5.27 -28.70 -4.34
CA LYS A 126 -4.39 -29.29 -5.38
C LYS A 126 -3.51 -28.23 -6.05
N ILE A 127 -2.97 -27.31 -5.25
CA ILE A 127 -2.09 -26.25 -5.75
C ILE A 127 -0.85 -26.89 -6.38
N PRO A 128 -0.58 -26.63 -7.68
CA PRO A 128 0.43 -27.38 -8.42
C PRO A 128 1.87 -27.03 -8.01
N GLN A 129 2.07 -25.82 -7.50
CA GLN A 129 3.38 -25.36 -7.06
C GLN A 129 3.32 -25.01 -5.58
N LYS A 130 4.26 -25.57 -4.85
CA LYS A 130 4.36 -25.37 -3.41
C LYS A 130 4.66 -23.91 -3.08
N ASN A 131 3.95 -23.39 -2.10
CA ASN A 131 4.06 -22.01 -1.61
C ASN A 131 3.64 -20.91 -2.62
N GLU A 132 2.82 -21.22 -3.61
CA GLU A 132 2.29 -20.23 -4.54
C GLU A 132 0.75 -20.19 -4.50
N GLY A 133 0.18 -18.99 -4.73
CA GLY A 133 -1.24 -18.76 -4.88
C GLY A 133 -2.03 -18.54 -3.59
N VAL A 134 -3.14 -17.88 -3.73
CA VAL A 134 -4.15 -17.64 -2.67
C VAL A 134 -5.48 -18.22 -3.10
N VAL A 135 -6.30 -18.67 -2.15
CA VAL A 135 -7.64 -19.20 -2.42
C VAL A 135 -8.67 -18.08 -2.34
N ILE A 136 -9.50 -17.95 -3.36
CA ILE A 136 -10.64 -17.03 -3.34
C ILE A 136 -11.69 -17.57 -2.36
N SER A 137 -11.93 -16.84 -1.29
CA SER A 137 -12.99 -17.15 -0.33
C SER A 137 -14.33 -16.51 -0.73
N ARG A 138 -14.31 -15.39 -1.45
CA ARG A 138 -15.50 -14.77 -2.00
C ARG A 138 -15.17 -13.80 -3.14
N ALA A 139 -15.96 -13.81 -4.21
CA ALA A 139 -16.08 -12.69 -5.15
C ALA A 139 -17.21 -11.76 -4.69
N LEU A 140 -16.91 -10.45 -4.62
CA LEU A 140 -17.89 -9.46 -4.18
C LEU A 140 -18.92 -9.21 -5.30
N PRO A 141 -20.22 -9.18 -4.98
CA PRO A 141 -21.26 -8.89 -5.96
C PRO A 141 -21.01 -7.57 -6.70
N PHE A 142 -21.25 -7.55 -8.01
CA PHE A 142 -21.07 -6.39 -8.89
C PHE A 142 -19.61 -5.90 -9.04
N SER A 143 -18.65 -6.68 -8.58
CA SER A 143 -17.22 -6.39 -8.80
C SER A 143 -16.73 -6.97 -10.14
N PRO A 144 -15.54 -6.58 -10.61
CA PRO A 144 -14.91 -7.20 -11.80
C PRO A 144 -14.77 -8.72 -11.68
N ALA A 145 -14.60 -9.24 -10.46
CA ALA A 145 -14.42 -10.67 -10.20
C ALA A 145 -15.73 -11.48 -10.19
N ASP A 146 -16.88 -10.83 -9.98
CA ASP A 146 -18.17 -11.48 -9.64
C ASP A 146 -18.63 -12.58 -10.61
N GLN A 147 -18.33 -12.44 -11.91
CA GLN A 147 -18.72 -13.43 -12.92
C GLN A 147 -17.56 -14.27 -13.45
N VAL A 148 -16.36 -14.03 -12.95
CA VAL A 148 -15.12 -14.62 -13.47
C VAL A 148 -14.50 -15.57 -12.47
N LEU A 149 -14.51 -15.21 -11.19
CA LEU A 149 -13.93 -15.99 -10.09
C LEU A 149 -14.99 -16.56 -9.17
N LYS A 150 -14.70 -17.69 -8.57
CA LYS A 150 -15.60 -18.43 -7.64
C LYS A 150 -14.85 -18.74 -6.35
N GLU A 151 -15.62 -18.95 -5.30
CA GLU A 151 -15.13 -19.54 -4.06
C GLU A 151 -14.41 -20.87 -4.36
N GLY A 152 -13.21 -21.02 -3.83
CA GLY A 152 -12.35 -22.17 -4.03
C GLY A 152 -11.41 -22.09 -5.25
N ASP A 153 -11.56 -21.09 -6.13
CA ASP A 153 -10.55 -20.84 -7.16
C ASP A 153 -9.23 -20.43 -6.52
N VAL A 154 -8.12 -20.81 -7.16
CA VAL A 154 -6.77 -20.45 -6.71
C VAL A 154 -6.19 -19.42 -7.66
N LEU A 155 -5.96 -18.22 -7.14
CA LEU A 155 -5.31 -17.14 -7.88
C LEU A 155 -3.78 -17.30 -7.76
N MET A 156 -3.12 -17.69 -8.86
CA MET A 156 -1.70 -17.99 -8.91
C MET A 156 -0.85 -16.81 -9.36
N GLU A 157 -1.37 -16.00 -10.29
CA GLU A 157 -0.64 -14.87 -10.87
C GLU A 157 -1.58 -13.78 -11.39
N ILE A 158 -1.06 -12.56 -11.50
CA ILE A 158 -1.70 -11.43 -12.17
C ILE A 158 -0.67 -10.84 -13.14
N ASP A 159 -1.03 -10.73 -14.41
CA ASP A 159 -0.17 -10.19 -15.48
C ASP A 159 1.23 -10.83 -15.54
N GLY A 160 1.32 -12.14 -15.27
CA GLY A 160 2.58 -12.88 -15.26
C GLY A 160 3.40 -12.70 -13.98
N VAL A 161 2.90 -11.95 -12.98
CA VAL A 161 3.54 -11.82 -11.68
C VAL A 161 2.94 -12.85 -10.73
N LYS A 162 3.77 -13.77 -10.25
CA LYS A 162 3.37 -14.83 -9.34
C LYS A 162 3.03 -14.30 -7.96
N ILE A 163 1.96 -14.88 -7.39
CA ILE A 163 1.51 -14.62 -6.03
C ILE A 163 2.00 -15.75 -5.13
N GLU A 164 2.66 -15.44 -4.05
CA GLU A 164 3.09 -16.42 -3.05
C GLU A 164 1.93 -16.84 -2.14
N ALA A 165 2.12 -17.91 -1.39
CA ALA A 165 1.13 -18.46 -0.49
C ALA A 165 0.72 -17.51 0.67
N ASP A 166 1.55 -16.52 0.98
CA ASP A 166 1.31 -15.47 1.96
C ASP A 166 0.62 -14.22 1.38
N ALA A 167 0.09 -14.32 0.15
CA ALA A 167 -0.52 -13.23 -0.61
C ALA A 167 0.44 -12.11 -1.02
N THR A 168 1.74 -12.35 -1.04
CA THR A 168 2.71 -11.35 -1.46
C THR A 168 3.28 -11.63 -2.85
N ILE A 169 3.82 -10.57 -3.44
CA ILE A 169 4.58 -10.60 -4.69
C ILE A 169 5.98 -10.06 -4.47
N GLN A 170 6.91 -10.43 -5.33
CA GLN A 170 8.23 -9.80 -5.36
C GLN A 170 8.11 -8.40 -5.95
N PHE A 171 8.37 -7.37 -5.12
CA PHE A 171 8.30 -5.97 -5.51
C PHE A 171 9.66 -5.40 -5.93
N ARG A 172 10.66 -5.58 -5.08
CA ARG A 172 12.07 -5.25 -5.32
C ARG A 172 12.94 -6.41 -4.81
N SER A 173 14.22 -6.40 -5.10
CA SER A 173 15.11 -7.54 -4.78
C SER A 173 14.99 -8.08 -3.34
N ASN A 174 14.72 -7.20 -2.37
CA ASN A 174 14.58 -7.56 -0.96
C ASN A 174 13.26 -7.08 -0.34
N GLU A 175 12.27 -6.73 -1.16
CA GLU A 175 10.99 -6.21 -0.69
C GLU A 175 9.85 -6.96 -1.33
N ARG A 176 8.86 -7.30 -0.51
CA ARG A 176 7.62 -7.94 -0.94
C ARG A 176 6.43 -7.05 -0.60
N LEU A 177 5.41 -7.07 -1.42
CA LEU A 177 4.15 -6.37 -1.18
C LEU A 177 2.97 -7.32 -1.33
N ASP A 178 1.86 -6.99 -0.69
CA ASP A 178 0.57 -7.63 -0.97
C ASP A 178 0.26 -7.51 -2.47
N PHE A 179 -0.26 -8.59 -3.06
CA PHE A 179 -0.49 -8.65 -4.52
C PHE A 179 -1.52 -7.63 -5.02
N SER A 180 -2.35 -7.07 -4.13
CA SER A 180 -3.26 -5.98 -4.50
C SER A 180 -2.54 -4.72 -5.01
N TYR A 181 -1.24 -4.64 -4.87
CA TYR A 181 -0.41 -3.62 -5.52
C TYR A 181 -0.46 -3.67 -7.06
N LEU A 182 -0.81 -4.81 -7.64
CA LEU A 182 -0.88 -5.01 -9.10
C LEU A 182 -2.18 -4.47 -9.74
N VAL A 183 -3.12 -4.00 -8.92
CA VAL A 183 -4.48 -3.61 -9.33
C VAL A 183 -4.71 -2.12 -9.18
#